data_c681c69205ca03c81831ac8ce6e5adac
#
_entry.id   c681c69205ca03c81831ac8ce6e5adac
#
_cell.length_a   1.000
_cell.length_b   1.000
_cell.length_c   1.000
_cell.angle_alpha   90.00
_cell.angle_beta   90.00
_cell.angle_gamma   90.00
#
_symmetry.space_group_name_H-M   'P 1'
#
loop_
_entity.id
_entity.type
_entity.pdbx_description
1 polymer ?
#
loop_
_entity_poly.entity_id
_entity_poly.type
_entity_poly.pdbx_seq_one_letter_code
_entity_poly.pdbx_strand_id
1 'polypeptide(L)'
;MKKKIRQILLTLLLFVFSILIISIPTQAAKPAATTVKSKTSYSNSKESMTVRGLDAKKKVVWKYVTKKYTATELPRTKCIVRKDKVYVFESSKIVVLRKKDGKQLWTAKKISPAGHLCKFDKNDNLYITGYYDNNVYKVSTKGKILWKTNTSKANNYWPYKINISGNQMTILYEMNDNDDSSEKTHKIVFNIKNGKILKYS
;
A
#
# COMPACT_ATOMS: atom_id res chain seq x y z
N MET A 1 33.81 57.86 29.12
CA MET A 1 32.48 57.90 28.52
C MET A 1 32.26 56.73 27.47
N LYS A 2 33.11 56.56 26.49
CA LYS A 2 32.94 55.53 25.41
C LYS A 2 32.81 54.06 25.88
N LYS A 3 33.50 53.68 26.98
CA LYS A 3 33.44 52.29 27.51
C LYS A 3 32.10 51.93 28.15
N LYS A 4 31.46 52.87 28.85
CA LYS A 4 30.13 52.68 29.48
C LYS A 4 29.02 52.53 28.40
N ILE A 5 29.10 53.34 27.34
CA ILE A 5 28.11 53.32 26.26
C ILE A 5 28.18 51.96 25.50
N ARG A 6 29.37 51.39 25.26
CA ARG A 6 29.55 50.08 24.65
C ARG A 6 28.97 48.93 25.49
N GLN A 7 29.14 48.98 26.82
CA GLN A 7 28.55 47.96 27.70
C GLN A 7 27.02 48.01 27.71
N ILE A 8 26.44 49.22 27.74
CA ILE A 8 24.98 49.40 27.71
C ILE A 8 24.39 48.87 26.37
N LEU A 9 25.06 49.16 25.23
CA LEU A 9 24.64 48.64 23.92
C LEU A 9 24.72 47.10 23.84
N LEU A 10 25.77 46.51 24.40
CA LEU A 10 25.94 45.03 24.41
C LEU A 10 24.88 44.35 25.26
N THR A 11 24.53 44.94 26.41
CA THR A 11 23.48 44.42 27.31
C THR A 11 22.09 44.54 26.67
N LEU A 12 21.82 45.66 25.99
CA LEU A 12 20.55 45.82 25.23
C LEU A 12 20.43 44.83 24.09
N LEU A 13 21.52 44.59 23.36
CA LEU A 13 21.55 43.63 22.25
C LEU A 13 21.29 42.18 22.73
N LEU A 14 21.87 41.77 23.86
CA LEU A 14 21.64 40.47 24.49
C LEU A 14 20.20 40.34 25.01
N PHE A 15 19.60 41.41 25.52
CA PHE A 15 18.19 41.39 25.96
C PHE A 15 17.20 41.26 24.80
N VAL A 16 17.46 41.94 23.68
CA VAL A 16 16.63 41.82 22.46
C VAL A 16 16.75 40.43 21.86
N PHE A 17 17.94 39.81 21.87
CA PHE A 17 18.12 38.41 21.40
C PHE A 17 17.40 37.40 22.30
N SER A 18 17.35 37.59 23.62
CA SER A 18 16.64 36.72 24.54
C SER A 18 15.11 36.79 24.39
N ILE A 19 14.56 37.94 24.00
CA ILE A 19 13.12 38.09 23.75
C ILE A 19 12.69 37.47 22.42
N LEU A 20 13.57 37.44 21.39
CA LEU A 20 13.30 36.81 20.08
C LEU A 20 13.26 35.30 20.13
N ILE A 21 13.83 34.65 21.16
CA ILE A 21 13.82 33.20 21.31
C ILE A 21 12.52 32.67 21.96
N ILE A 22 11.72 33.55 22.62
CA ILE A 22 10.56 33.10 23.43
C ILE A 22 9.26 32.97 22.61
N SER A 23 9.21 33.33 21.35
CA SER A 23 7.96 33.41 20.60
C SER A 23 7.93 32.61 19.27
N ILE A 24 8.69 31.53 19.18
CA ILE A 24 8.37 30.54 18.14
C ILE A 24 7.20 29.73 18.69
N PRO A 25 5.96 29.92 18.19
CA PRO A 25 4.87 29.04 18.58
C PRO A 25 5.29 27.64 18.18
N THR A 26 5.57 26.75 19.13
CA THR A 26 5.73 25.33 18.90
C THR A 26 4.42 24.86 18.32
N GLN A 27 4.36 24.82 17.00
CA GLN A 27 3.20 24.32 16.29
C GLN A 27 2.97 22.89 16.80
N ALA A 28 1.90 22.69 17.57
CA ALA A 28 1.59 21.41 18.16
C ALA A 28 1.66 20.35 17.07
N ALA A 29 2.49 19.34 17.26
CA ALA A 29 2.67 18.27 16.28
C ALA A 29 1.29 17.70 15.93
N LYS A 30 0.95 17.67 14.64
CA LYS A 30 -0.32 17.09 14.20
C LYS A 30 -0.44 15.66 14.72
N PRO A 31 -1.59 15.27 15.30
CA PRO A 31 -1.77 13.92 15.81
C PRO A 31 -1.50 12.90 14.71
N ALA A 32 -0.74 11.85 15.07
CA ALA A 32 -0.38 10.77 14.15
C ALA A 32 -1.37 9.62 14.27
N ALA A 33 -1.67 8.96 13.14
CA ALA A 33 -2.50 7.76 13.16
C ALA A 33 -1.73 6.57 13.76
N THR A 34 -2.32 5.96 14.76
CA THR A 34 -1.85 4.71 15.39
C THR A 34 -2.54 3.50 14.79
N THR A 35 -3.79 3.66 14.36
CA THR A 35 -4.64 2.60 13.79
C THR A 35 -5.18 3.03 12.43
N VAL A 36 -5.40 2.05 11.55
CA VAL A 36 -6.05 2.26 10.25
C VAL A 36 -7.29 1.38 10.16
N LYS A 37 -8.40 1.96 9.72
CA LYS A 37 -9.65 1.24 9.40
C LYS A 37 -10.05 1.51 7.96
N SER A 38 -10.59 0.51 7.29
CA SER A 38 -11.17 0.65 5.96
C SER A 38 -12.60 0.15 5.96
N LYS A 39 -13.43 0.75 5.12
CA LYS A 39 -14.82 0.34 4.86
C LYS A 39 -15.10 0.43 3.38
N THR A 40 -15.50 -0.68 2.79
CA THR A 40 -16.06 -0.71 1.42
C THR A 40 -17.54 -0.36 1.48
N SER A 41 -18.00 0.43 0.52
CA SER A 41 -19.37 0.86 0.39
C SER A 41 -19.85 0.59 -1.03
N TYR A 42 -21.07 0.09 -1.14
CA TYR A 42 -21.74 -0.21 -2.40
C TYR A 42 -22.94 0.72 -2.57
N SER A 43 -23.07 1.33 -3.73
CA SER A 43 -24.21 2.20 -4.07
C SER A 43 -24.38 2.25 -5.59
N ASN A 44 -25.62 2.02 -6.09
CA ASN A 44 -25.95 2.04 -7.52
C ASN A 44 -24.99 1.21 -8.37
N SER A 45 -24.78 -0.07 -8.01
CA SER A 45 -23.84 -0.99 -8.66
C SER A 45 -22.41 -0.47 -8.75
N LYS A 46 -22.03 0.44 -7.85
CA LYS A 46 -20.66 0.95 -7.71
C LYS A 46 -20.10 0.62 -6.35
N GLU A 47 -18.82 0.27 -6.35
CA GLU A 47 -18.02 0.03 -5.16
C GLU A 47 -17.01 1.16 -4.95
N SER A 48 -16.84 1.57 -3.72
CA SER A 48 -15.72 2.44 -3.30
C SER A 48 -15.29 2.10 -1.89
N MET A 49 -14.04 2.40 -1.56
CA MET A 49 -13.50 2.16 -0.22
C MET A 49 -13.04 3.47 0.42
N THR A 50 -13.39 3.64 1.68
CA THR A 50 -12.85 4.69 2.54
C THR A 50 -11.84 4.09 3.51
N VAL A 51 -10.62 4.64 3.52
CA VAL A 51 -9.55 4.29 4.48
C VAL A 51 -9.34 5.47 5.40
N ARG A 52 -9.29 5.24 6.71
CA ARG A 52 -9.13 6.26 7.75
C ARG A 52 -7.97 5.91 8.67
N GLY A 53 -7.08 6.87 8.90
CA GLY A 53 -6.12 6.81 9.99
C GLY A 53 -6.70 7.43 11.25
N LEU A 54 -6.60 6.73 12.36
CA LEU A 54 -7.14 7.12 13.65
C LEU A 54 -5.98 7.30 14.64
N ASP A 55 -6.03 8.37 15.44
CA ASP A 55 -5.11 8.57 16.57
C ASP A 55 -5.40 7.63 17.75
N ALA A 56 -4.66 7.77 18.83
CA ALA A 56 -4.84 6.97 20.05
C ALA A 56 -6.22 7.19 20.71
N LYS A 57 -6.85 8.34 20.49
CA LYS A 57 -8.20 8.68 20.97
C LYS A 57 -9.30 8.27 19.99
N LYS A 58 -8.97 7.48 18.95
CA LYS A 58 -9.87 7.03 17.88
C LYS A 58 -10.45 8.16 17.02
N LYS A 59 -9.90 9.37 17.06
CA LYS A 59 -10.26 10.47 16.16
C LYS A 59 -9.63 10.27 14.79
N VAL A 60 -10.35 10.63 13.72
CA VAL A 60 -9.85 10.57 12.35
C VAL A 60 -8.85 11.69 12.14
N VAL A 61 -7.58 11.34 11.83
CA VAL A 61 -6.51 12.30 11.54
C VAL A 61 -6.23 12.43 10.06
N TRP A 62 -6.57 11.40 9.27
CA TRP A 62 -6.55 11.45 7.81
C TRP A 62 -7.58 10.50 7.20
N LYS A 63 -7.96 10.76 5.93
CA LYS A 63 -8.91 9.97 5.16
C LYS A 63 -8.43 9.87 3.72
N TYR A 64 -8.56 8.68 3.14
CA TYR A 64 -8.39 8.42 1.72
C TYR A 64 -9.65 7.74 1.19
N VAL A 65 -10.11 8.14 0.01
CA VAL A 65 -11.28 7.53 -0.65
C VAL A 65 -10.86 7.09 -2.04
N THR A 66 -11.13 5.84 -2.38
CA THR A 66 -10.89 5.31 -3.73
C THR A 66 -11.87 5.94 -4.72
N LYS A 67 -11.58 5.80 -6.02
CA LYS A 67 -12.59 6.04 -7.04
C LYS A 67 -13.76 5.05 -6.88
N LYS A 68 -14.88 5.36 -7.50
CA LYS A 68 -16.01 4.44 -7.64
C LYS A 68 -15.74 3.51 -8.82
N TYR A 69 -15.87 2.23 -8.61
CA TYR A 69 -15.71 1.17 -9.61
C TYR A 69 -17.04 0.43 -9.78
N THR A 70 -17.30 -0.12 -10.96
CA THR A 70 -18.44 -1.04 -11.13
C THR A 70 -18.24 -2.23 -10.21
N ALA A 71 -19.20 -2.52 -9.36
CA ALA A 71 -19.16 -3.65 -8.47
C ALA A 71 -19.21 -4.95 -9.29
N THR A 72 -18.51 -5.96 -8.79
CA THR A 72 -18.45 -7.32 -9.34
C THR A 72 -18.57 -8.30 -8.18
N GLU A 73 -18.68 -9.58 -8.48
CA GLU A 73 -18.72 -10.64 -7.46
C GLU A 73 -17.54 -10.55 -6.48
N LEU A 74 -16.37 -10.20 -7.00
CA LEU A 74 -15.18 -10.02 -6.19
C LEU A 74 -14.90 -8.54 -5.93
N PRO A 75 -14.56 -8.14 -4.70
CA PRO A 75 -14.23 -6.76 -4.36
C PRO A 75 -13.12 -6.20 -5.25
N ARG A 76 -13.32 -5.01 -5.80
CA ARG A 76 -12.31 -4.30 -6.60
C ARG A 76 -11.35 -3.47 -5.77
N THR A 77 -11.61 -3.36 -4.47
CA THR A 77 -10.81 -2.56 -3.55
C THR A 77 -10.42 -3.39 -2.33
N LYS A 78 -9.18 -3.20 -1.85
CA LYS A 78 -8.65 -3.85 -0.64
C LYS A 78 -7.67 -2.93 0.06
N CYS A 79 -7.57 -3.04 1.37
CA CYS A 79 -6.61 -2.31 2.18
C CYS A 79 -5.76 -3.28 3.00
N ILE A 80 -4.44 -3.11 2.97
CA ILE A 80 -3.50 -3.86 3.80
C ILE A 80 -2.60 -2.87 4.54
N VAL A 81 -2.53 -3.01 5.85
CA VAL A 81 -1.58 -2.26 6.68
C VAL A 81 -0.35 -3.13 6.94
N ARG A 82 0.83 -2.59 6.61
CA ARG A 82 2.09 -3.27 6.85
C ARG A 82 3.14 -2.27 7.33
N LYS A 83 3.63 -2.47 8.55
CA LYS A 83 4.57 -1.54 9.22
C LYS A 83 4.01 -0.11 9.25
N ASP A 84 4.73 0.83 8.67
CA ASP A 84 4.39 2.26 8.55
C ASP A 84 3.61 2.62 7.28
N LYS A 85 3.20 1.63 6.49
CA LYS A 85 2.55 1.81 5.18
C LYS A 85 1.14 1.23 5.15
N VAL A 86 0.31 1.86 4.34
CA VAL A 86 -1.05 1.42 4.03
C VAL A 86 -1.14 1.23 2.52
N TYR A 87 -1.32 -0.01 2.10
CA TYR A 87 -1.48 -0.39 0.71
C TYR A 87 -2.96 -0.39 0.38
N VAL A 88 -3.37 0.47 -0.54
CA VAL A 88 -4.74 0.56 -1.04
C VAL A 88 -4.75 0.03 -2.47
N PHE A 89 -5.37 -1.13 -2.63
CA PHE A 89 -5.55 -1.76 -3.93
C PHE A 89 -6.84 -1.21 -4.56
N GLU A 90 -6.72 -0.74 -5.78
CA GLU A 90 -7.83 -0.26 -6.59
C GLU A 90 -7.85 -1.04 -7.91
N SER A 91 -8.93 -0.98 -8.68
CA SER A 91 -9.13 -1.80 -9.89
C SER A 91 -7.95 -1.79 -10.89
N SER A 92 -7.18 -0.69 -10.98
CA SER A 92 -6.11 -0.53 -11.99
C SER A 92 -4.81 0.02 -11.43
N LYS A 93 -4.70 0.12 -10.10
CA LYS A 93 -3.52 0.70 -9.44
C LYS A 93 -3.42 0.27 -7.99
N ILE A 94 -2.23 0.42 -7.44
CA ILE A 94 -1.96 0.33 -5.99
C ILE A 94 -1.48 1.69 -5.53
N VAL A 95 -2.14 2.27 -4.54
CA VAL A 95 -1.72 3.51 -3.88
C VAL A 95 -1.16 3.15 -2.52
N VAL A 96 0.01 3.67 -2.19
CA VAL A 96 0.62 3.44 -0.88
C VAL A 96 0.72 4.75 -0.12
N LEU A 97 0.15 4.73 1.07
CA LEU A 97 0.09 5.87 1.97
C LEU A 97 0.99 5.62 3.19
N ARG A 98 1.52 6.69 3.76
CA ARG A 98 2.20 6.63 5.06
C ARG A 98 1.16 6.52 6.17
N LYS A 99 1.30 5.52 7.04
CA LYS A 99 0.32 5.22 8.08
C LYS A 99 0.02 6.41 8.99
N LYS A 100 1.06 7.15 9.42
CA LYS A 100 0.93 8.20 10.44
C LYS A 100 0.09 9.41 10.00
N ASP A 101 0.11 9.78 8.72
CA ASP A 101 -0.49 11.03 8.24
C ASP A 101 -1.23 10.91 6.89
N GLY A 102 -1.33 9.71 6.33
CA GLY A 102 -2.02 9.46 5.07
C GLY A 102 -1.33 10.05 3.84
N LYS A 103 -0.11 10.60 3.98
CA LYS A 103 0.63 11.12 2.82
C LYS A 103 0.89 10.00 1.83
N GLN A 104 0.53 10.23 0.56
CA GLN A 104 0.84 9.29 -0.51
C GLN A 104 2.35 9.19 -0.70
N LEU A 105 2.87 7.97 -0.63
CA LEU A 105 4.29 7.67 -0.82
C LEU A 105 4.58 7.37 -2.28
N TRP A 106 3.75 6.54 -2.91
CA TRP A 106 3.85 6.19 -4.32
C TRP A 106 2.56 5.56 -4.85
N THR A 107 2.48 5.43 -6.17
CA THR A 107 1.42 4.72 -6.86
C THR A 107 2.02 3.83 -7.95
N ALA A 108 1.67 2.55 -7.96
CA ALA A 108 1.92 1.67 -9.09
C ALA A 108 0.67 1.65 -9.98
N LYS A 109 0.83 2.05 -11.24
CA LYS A 109 -0.23 2.06 -12.26
C LYS A 109 -0.10 0.84 -13.20
N LYS A 110 -1.14 0.56 -13.97
CA LYS A 110 -1.18 -0.54 -14.96
C LYS A 110 -0.99 -1.93 -14.30
N ILE A 111 -1.49 -2.06 -13.10
CA ILE A 111 -1.61 -3.31 -12.37
C ILE A 111 -3.10 -3.50 -12.13
N SER A 112 -3.62 -4.67 -12.43
CA SER A 112 -5.00 -5.04 -12.11
C SER A 112 -4.99 -5.93 -10.87
N PRO A 113 -5.03 -5.33 -9.66
CA PRO A 113 -4.95 -6.08 -8.41
C PRO A 113 -6.30 -6.65 -7.97
N ALA A 114 -7.31 -6.62 -8.84
CA ALA A 114 -8.63 -7.16 -8.53
C ALA A 114 -8.52 -8.65 -8.18
N GLY A 115 -9.19 -9.06 -7.09
CA GLY A 115 -9.10 -10.40 -6.56
C GLY A 115 -8.03 -10.61 -5.48
N HIS A 116 -6.98 -9.81 -5.45
CA HIS A 116 -6.23 -9.49 -4.25
C HIS A 116 -5.42 -10.57 -3.58
N LEU A 117 -4.95 -11.56 -4.31
CA LEU A 117 -3.98 -12.45 -3.74
C LEU A 117 -2.62 -11.77 -3.78
N CYS A 118 -2.03 -11.53 -2.62
CA CYS A 118 -0.73 -10.90 -2.52
C CYS A 118 0.10 -11.43 -1.36
N LYS A 119 1.41 -11.31 -1.50
CA LYS A 119 2.40 -11.70 -0.50
C LYS A 119 3.55 -10.70 -0.51
N PHE A 120 4.16 -10.47 0.65
CA PHE A 120 5.40 -9.70 0.76
C PHE A 120 6.57 -10.62 1.03
N ASP A 121 7.71 -10.34 0.42
CA ASP A 121 8.97 -11.00 0.77
C ASP A 121 9.64 -10.33 2.00
N LYS A 122 10.79 -10.88 2.42
CA LYS A 122 11.58 -10.34 3.53
C LYS A 122 12.11 -8.92 3.30
N ASN A 123 12.20 -8.50 2.04
CA ASN A 123 12.65 -7.17 1.63
C ASN A 123 11.48 -6.21 1.39
N ASP A 124 10.25 -6.61 1.80
CA ASP A 124 9.00 -5.86 1.60
C ASP A 124 8.65 -5.59 0.13
N ASN A 125 9.20 -6.34 -0.84
CA ASN A 125 8.64 -6.34 -2.18
C ASN A 125 7.28 -7.04 -2.17
N LEU A 126 6.35 -6.49 -2.93
CA LEU A 126 4.99 -7.00 -3.06
C LEU A 126 4.90 -7.90 -4.29
N TYR A 127 4.41 -9.11 -4.10
CA TYR A 127 3.97 -10.02 -5.17
C TYR A 127 2.47 -10.01 -5.19
N ILE A 128 1.88 -9.85 -6.37
CA ILE A 128 0.44 -9.76 -6.54
C ILE A 128 -0.01 -10.45 -7.81
N THR A 129 -1.13 -11.12 -7.74
CA THR A 129 -1.88 -11.67 -8.87
C THR A 129 -3.35 -11.31 -8.72
N GLY A 130 -4.05 -11.13 -9.82
CA GLY A 130 -5.47 -10.77 -9.85
C GLY A 130 -6.31 -11.83 -10.54
N TYR A 131 -7.60 -11.83 -10.26
CA TYR A 131 -8.58 -12.72 -10.91
C TYR A 131 -8.87 -12.32 -12.36
N TYR A 132 -8.80 -11.03 -12.67
CA TYR A 132 -9.15 -10.48 -13.98
C TYR A 132 -7.93 -10.08 -14.82
N ASP A 133 -6.74 -10.42 -14.34
CA ASP A 133 -5.48 -10.12 -15.03
C ASP A 133 -4.60 -11.36 -14.96
N ASN A 134 -4.46 -12.06 -16.07
CA ASN A 134 -3.60 -13.24 -16.19
C ASN A 134 -2.12 -12.89 -16.05
N ASN A 135 -1.81 -12.06 -15.05
CA ASN A 135 -0.44 -11.65 -14.78
C ASN A 135 -0.09 -11.72 -13.29
N VAL A 136 1.15 -12.03 -13.05
CA VAL A 136 1.78 -11.93 -11.75
C VAL A 136 2.80 -10.80 -11.79
N TYR A 137 2.80 -9.97 -10.76
CA TYR A 137 3.70 -8.82 -10.67
C TYR A 137 4.58 -8.93 -9.44
N LYS A 138 5.80 -8.45 -9.55
CA LYS A 138 6.64 -8.07 -8.42
C LYS A 138 6.79 -6.55 -8.41
N VAL A 139 6.44 -5.93 -7.30
CA VAL A 139 6.51 -4.47 -7.11
C VAL A 139 7.49 -4.17 -5.99
N SER A 140 8.41 -3.24 -6.22
CA SER A 140 9.39 -2.81 -5.23
C SER A 140 8.74 -1.98 -4.11
N THR A 141 9.48 -1.78 -3.02
CA THR A 141 9.10 -0.89 -1.91
C THR A 141 8.86 0.58 -2.31
N LYS A 142 9.29 0.97 -3.52
CA LYS A 142 9.13 2.31 -4.12
C LYS A 142 8.06 2.36 -5.22
N GLY A 143 7.30 1.27 -5.43
CA GLY A 143 6.22 1.21 -6.41
C GLY A 143 6.65 0.92 -7.86
N LYS A 144 7.93 0.60 -8.11
CA LYS A 144 8.39 0.18 -9.43
C LYS A 144 8.02 -1.27 -9.67
N ILE A 145 7.39 -1.59 -10.80
CA ILE A 145 7.21 -2.95 -11.27
C ILE A 145 8.59 -3.49 -11.64
N LEU A 146 9.07 -4.50 -10.91
CA LEU A 146 10.37 -5.12 -11.13
C LEU A 146 10.29 -6.17 -12.23
N TRP A 147 9.20 -6.92 -12.27
CA TRP A 147 8.85 -7.81 -13.37
C TRP A 147 7.33 -8.06 -13.40
N LYS A 148 6.86 -8.49 -14.56
CA LYS A 148 5.50 -8.92 -14.86
C LYS A 148 5.58 -10.21 -15.67
N THR A 149 4.83 -11.25 -15.28
CA THR A 149 4.80 -12.53 -15.97
C THR A 149 3.37 -12.89 -16.30
N ASN A 150 3.12 -13.25 -17.55
CA ASN A 150 1.83 -13.71 -18.00
C ASN A 150 1.60 -15.18 -17.56
N THR A 151 0.40 -15.45 -17.06
CA THR A 151 -0.06 -16.76 -16.58
C THR A 151 -1.28 -17.27 -17.34
N SER A 152 -1.42 -16.89 -18.62
CA SER A 152 -2.57 -17.26 -19.46
C SER A 152 -2.82 -18.75 -19.56
N LYS A 153 -1.82 -19.59 -19.29
CA LYS A 153 -2.01 -21.05 -19.17
C LYS A 153 -2.93 -21.47 -18.03
N ALA A 154 -3.14 -20.58 -17.04
CA ALA A 154 -4.09 -20.75 -15.93
C ALA A 154 -5.37 -19.92 -16.13
N ASN A 155 -5.81 -19.71 -17.37
CA ASN A 155 -6.83 -18.72 -17.73
C ASN A 155 -8.23 -18.99 -17.12
N ASN A 156 -8.56 -20.23 -16.81
CA ASN A 156 -9.83 -20.61 -16.20
C ASN A 156 -9.71 -20.93 -14.70
N TYR A 157 -8.57 -20.56 -14.10
CA TYR A 157 -8.26 -20.90 -12.72
C TYR A 157 -8.04 -19.64 -11.90
N TRP A 158 -8.48 -19.68 -10.66
CA TRP A 158 -8.35 -18.58 -9.72
C TRP A 158 -7.19 -18.81 -8.76
N PRO A 159 -6.28 -17.83 -8.61
CA PRO A 159 -5.19 -17.95 -7.67
C PRO A 159 -5.75 -17.86 -6.24
N TYR A 160 -5.52 -18.86 -5.40
CA TYR A 160 -5.99 -18.88 -4.02
C TYR A 160 -4.88 -18.86 -2.98
N LYS A 161 -3.65 -19.21 -3.35
CA LYS A 161 -2.52 -19.23 -2.39
C LYS A 161 -1.20 -18.84 -3.03
N ILE A 162 -0.44 -17.96 -2.36
CA ILE A 162 0.94 -17.63 -2.71
C ILE A 162 1.86 -18.09 -1.57
N ASN A 163 2.88 -18.88 -1.91
CA ASN A 163 3.96 -19.27 -1.03
C ASN A 163 5.29 -18.75 -1.58
N ILE A 164 6.15 -18.19 -0.70
CA ILE A 164 7.50 -17.76 -1.04
C ILE A 164 8.47 -18.55 -0.16
N SER A 165 9.42 -19.24 -0.78
CA SER A 165 10.46 -20.01 -0.11
C SER A 165 11.77 -19.87 -0.88
N GLY A 166 12.82 -19.38 -0.20
CA GLY A 166 14.11 -19.11 -0.84
C GLY A 166 13.98 -18.19 -2.05
N ASN A 167 14.43 -18.67 -3.20
CA ASN A 167 14.38 -17.95 -4.47
C ASN A 167 13.18 -18.30 -5.33
N GLN A 168 12.20 -19.03 -4.78
CA GLN A 168 11.02 -19.47 -5.50
C GLN A 168 9.74 -18.92 -4.90
N MET A 169 8.77 -18.64 -5.77
CA MET A 169 7.40 -18.36 -5.41
C MET A 169 6.50 -19.37 -6.09
N THR A 170 5.59 -19.95 -5.33
CA THR A 170 4.57 -20.87 -5.82
C THR A 170 3.21 -20.21 -5.69
N ILE A 171 2.44 -20.23 -6.78
CA ILE A 171 1.03 -19.85 -6.78
C ILE A 171 0.21 -21.11 -7.06
N LEU A 172 -0.80 -21.34 -6.21
CA LEU A 172 -1.78 -22.39 -6.40
C LEU A 172 -3.04 -21.74 -6.97
N TYR A 173 -3.61 -22.39 -7.97
CA TYR A 173 -4.82 -22.02 -8.67
C TYR A 173 -5.85 -23.12 -8.51
N GLU A 174 -7.10 -22.76 -8.34
CA GLU A 174 -8.24 -23.65 -8.32
C GLU A 174 -9.17 -23.37 -9.51
N MET A 175 -9.86 -24.38 -9.98
CA MET A 175 -10.83 -24.28 -11.06
C MET A 175 -12.11 -23.62 -10.56
N ASN A 176 -12.77 -22.86 -11.41
CA ASN A 176 -14.10 -22.34 -11.12
C ASN A 176 -15.10 -23.52 -11.15
N ASP A 177 -15.87 -23.71 -10.07
CA ASP A 177 -16.69 -24.88 -9.76
C ASP A 177 -17.79 -25.27 -10.76
N ASN A 178 -17.82 -24.69 -11.95
CA ASN A 178 -18.85 -24.98 -12.95
C ASN A 178 -18.46 -26.13 -13.93
N ASP A 179 -17.31 -26.75 -13.73
CA ASP A 179 -16.86 -27.83 -14.63
C ASP A 179 -16.51 -29.08 -13.80
N ASP A 180 -17.19 -30.19 -14.15
CA ASP A 180 -17.13 -31.48 -13.44
C ASP A 180 -15.82 -32.27 -13.71
N SER A 181 -14.75 -31.58 -14.08
CA SER A 181 -13.45 -32.20 -14.36
C SER A 181 -12.68 -32.52 -13.07
N SER A 182 -12.08 -33.68 -13.03
CA SER A 182 -11.38 -34.28 -11.87
C SER A 182 -10.08 -33.56 -11.47
N GLU A 183 -9.52 -32.67 -12.29
CA GLU A 183 -8.31 -31.91 -11.99
C GLU A 183 -8.64 -30.49 -11.59
N LYS A 184 -8.66 -30.25 -10.28
CA LYS A 184 -9.17 -29.00 -9.69
C LYS A 184 -8.10 -27.98 -9.29
N THR A 185 -6.82 -28.29 -9.42
CA THR A 185 -5.76 -27.37 -8.98
C THR A 185 -4.56 -27.35 -9.93
N HIS A 186 -4.09 -26.16 -10.24
CA HIS A 186 -2.82 -25.95 -10.92
C HIS A 186 -1.81 -25.27 -10.01
N LYS A 187 -0.54 -25.54 -10.28
CA LYS A 187 0.58 -25.00 -9.56
C LYS A 187 1.58 -24.37 -10.51
N ILE A 188 1.89 -23.10 -10.31
CA ILE A 188 2.95 -22.42 -11.06
C ILE A 188 4.06 -22.02 -10.10
N VAL A 189 5.30 -22.39 -10.45
CA VAL A 189 6.51 -22.03 -9.70
C VAL A 189 7.30 -20.99 -10.47
N PHE A 190 7.65 -19.90 -9.81
CA PHE A 190 8.38 -18.76 -10.37
C PHE A 190 9.74 -18.58 -9.71
N ASN A 191 10.70 -18.10 -10.47
CA ASN A 191 11.92 -17.51 -9.93
C ASN A 191 11.61 -16.09 -9.45
N ILE A 192 11.78 -15.81 -8.16
CA ILE A 192 11.42 -14.50 -7.58
C ILE A 192 12.32 -13.34 -8.02
N LYS A 193 13.52 -13.61 -8.56
CA LYS A 193 14.44 -12.56 -9.02
C LYS A 193 13.95 -11.93 -10.32
N ASN A 194 13.51 -12.76 -11.28
CA ASN A 194 13.20 -12.31 -12.64
C ASN A 194 11.79 -12.68 -13.14
N GLY A 195 10.99 -13.36 -12.34
CA GLY A 195 9.62 -13.77 -12.68
C GLY A 195 9.51 -14.93 -13.66
N LYS A 196 10.61 -15.56 -14.08
CA LYS A 196 10.59 -16.71 -15.03
C LYS A 196 9.82 -17.86 -14.40
N ILE A 197 8.89 -18.45 -15.15
CA ILE A 197 8.22 -19.68 -14.77
C ILE A 197 9.24 -20.82 -14.81
N LEU A 198 9.36 -21.55 -13.71
CA LEU A 198 10.25 -22.69 -13.56
C LEU A 198 9.52 -24.02 -13.75
N LYS A 199 8.26 -24.06 -13.32
CA LYS A 199 7.43 -25.27 -13.41
C LYS A 199 5.96 -24.87 -13.52
N TYR A 200 5.24 -25.65 -14.31
CA TYR A 200 3.79 -25.65 -14.41
C TYR A 200 3.30 -27.09 -14.22
N SER A 201 2.36 -27.30 -13.29
CA SER A 201 1.78 -28.62 -13.02
C SER A 201 0.36 -28.48 -12.51
#